data_d54e9aab5ad662822e17cf259e335c2b
#
_entry.id   d54e9aab5ad662822e17cf259e335c2b
#
_cell.length_a   1.000
_cell.length_b   1.000
_cell.length_c   1.000
_cell.angle_alpha   90.00
_cell.angle_beta   90.00
_cell.angle_gamma   90.00
#
_symmetry.space_group_name_H-M   'P 1'
#
loop_
_entity.id
_entity.type
_entity.pdbx_description
1 polymer ?
#
loop_
_entity_poly.entity_id
_entity_poly.type
_entity_poly.pdbx_seq_one_letter_code
_entity_poly.pdbx_strand_id
1 'polypeptide(L)'
;MEMAKEKILIVEDDRNISKLVKYNLEKENYDCNVAVTGEEALEILDKKEISLIILDIMLPETDGFEVCRLIKQNPKLKNIPIVMLTAKGEEMDRIVGLELGADDYMVKPFSPRELVLRVKAILRRGKAEEPEKEILTAGSLIVDIARHKVTVGQKKIELTPMEFKLLVTLMKRRGRVQSRDRLLNDVWGMDAEIYTRTIDAHIKKLREKLGKGKNLIETVSGLGYKFKEDD
;
A
#
# COMPACT_ATOMS: atom_id res chain seq x y z
N MET A 1 7.37 -31.07 2.94
CA MET A 1 8.38 -29.98 2.94
C MET A 1 7.84 -28.90 3.87
N GLU A 2 8.57 -28.60 4.93
CA GLU A 2 8.23 -27.50 5.84
C GLU A 2 8.45 -26.19 5.06
N MET A 3 7.40 -25.44 4.83
CA MET A 3 7.55 -24.13 4.15
C MET A 3 8.33 -23.19 5.07
N ALA A 4 9.34 -22.53 4.52
CA ALA A 4 10.13 -21.56 5.29
C ALA A 4 9.18 -20.48 5.86
N LYS A 5 9.37 -20.16 7.17
CA LYS A 5 8.58 -19.14 7.83
C LYS A 5 8.88 -17.76 7.24
N GLU A 6 7.82 -16.96 7.03
CA GLU A 6 7.98 -15.56 6.68
C GLU A 6 8.67 -14.81 7.82
N LYS A 7 9.67 -13.98 7.46
CA LYS A 7 10.43 -13.20 8.42
C LYS A 7 9.91 -11.77 8.49
N ILE A 8 9.54 -11.35 9.68
CA ILE A 8 9.02 -10.00 9.93
C ILE A 8 10.05 -9.22 10.76
N LEU A 9 10.37 -8.00 10.34
CA LEU A 9 11.16 -7.07 11.10
C LEU A 9 10.23 -6.09 11.83
N ILE A 10 10.36 -6.02 13.14
CA ILE A 10 9.62 -5.08 14.01
C ILE A 10 10.62 -4.01 14.43
N VAL A 11 10.38 -2.77 14.06
CA VAL A 11 11.20 -1.61 14.42
C VAL A 11 10.40 -0.75 15.37
N GLU A 12 10.68 -0.87 16.66
CA GLU A 12 9.91 -0.28 17.76
C GLU A 12 10.79 -0.18 19.00
N ASP A 13 10.96 1.02 19.56
CA ASP A 13 11.80 1.27 20.74
C ASP A 13 11.09 0.89 22.05
N ASP A 14 9.75 0.98 22.13
CA ASP A 14 9.00 0.50 23.29
C ASP A 14 9.02 -1.03 23.36
N ARG A 15 9.74 -1.52 24.39
CA ARG A 15 9.90 -2.96 24.64
C ARG A 15 8.57 -3.68 24.92
N ASN A 16 7.55 -3.01 25.42
CA ASN A 16 6.26 -3.64 25.70
C ASN A 16 5.48 -3.81 24.40
N ILE A 17 5.50 -2.80 23.53
CA ILE A 17 4.84 -2.85 22.22
C ILE A 17 5.56 -3.88 21.34
N SER A 18 6.88 -3.83 21.23
CA SER A 18 7.64 -4.78 20.40
C SER A 18 7.45 -6.23 20.86
N LYS A 19 7.45 -6.50 22.17
CA LYS A 19 7.14 -7.83 22.73
C LYS A 19 5.72 -8.29 22.43
N LEU A 20 4.73 -7.39 22.56
CA LEU A 20 3.33 -7.69 22.29
C LEU A 20 3.13 -8.04 20.81
N VAL A 21 3.70 -7.24 19.91
CA VAL A 21 3.64 -7.48 18.47
C VAL A 21 4.31 -8.80 18.11
N LYS A 22 5.56 -8.99 18.56
CA LYS A 22 6.32 -10.21 18.35
C LYS A 22 5.56 -11.45 18.80
N TYR A 23 5.06 -11.47 20.03
CA TYR A 23 4.32 -12.60 20.59
C TYR A 23 3.10 -12.99 19.74
N ASN A 24 2.33 -12.00 19.28
CA ASN A 24 1.13 -12.27 18.48
C ASN A 24 1.47 -12.78 17.07
N LEU A 25 2.55 -12.29 16.46
CA LEU A 25 3.01 -12.74 15.15
C LEU A 25 3.63 -14.14 15.22
N GLU A 26 4.43 -14.44 16.25
CA GLU A 26 5.03 -15.77 16.44
C GLU A 26 3.97 -16.84 16.67
N LYS A 27 2.85 -16.53 17.34
CA LYS A 27 1.69 -17.42 17.45
C LYS A 27 1.07 -17.79 16.08
N GLU A 28 1.23 -16.93 15.11
CA GLU A 28 0.77 -17.14 13.74
C GLU A 28 1.86 -17.71 12.82
N ASN A 29 2.90 -18.27 13.44
CA ASN A 29 4.00 -18.99 12.78
C ASN A 29 4.93 -18.10 11.92
N TYR A 30 5.03 -16.80 12.22
CA TYR A 30 6.03 -15.91 11.65
C TYR A 30 7.35 -15.99 12.43
N ASP A 31 8.49 -15.69 11.78
CA ASP A 31 9.78 -15.49 12.42
C ASP A 31 10.03 -14.00 12.60
N CYS A 32 10.20 -13.53 13.86
CA CYS A 32 10.23 -12.11 14.16
C CYS A 32 11.60 -11.64 14.64
N ASN A 33 12.18 -10.67 13.93
CA ASN A 33 13.35 -9.91 14.36
C ASN A 33 12.86 -8.57 14.92
N VAL A 34 13.56 -8.04 15.94
CA VAL A 34 13.24 -6.75 16.56
C VAL A 34 14.45 -5.87 16.44
N ALA A 35 14.26 -4.62 16.06
CA ALA A 35 15.20 -3.52 16.10
C ALA A 35 14.63 -2.41 16.97
N VAL A 36 15.44 -1.72 17.74
CA VAL A 36 15.01 -0.62 18.62
C VAL A 36 15.36 0.76 18.04
N THR A 37 16.16 0.79 16.96
CA THR A 37 16.51 2.00 16.21
C THR A 37 16.41 1.77 14.71
N GLY A 38 16.40 2.86 13.94
CA GLY A 38 16.42 2.81 12.47
C GLY A 38 17.72 2.20 11.93
N GLU A 39 18.85 2.50 12.56
CA GLU A 39 20.18 1.99 12.19
C GLU A 39 20.25 0.46 12.36
N GLU A 40 19.79 -0.05 13.51
CA GLU A 40 19.71 -1.50 13.76
C GLU A 40 18.80 -2.19 12.73
N ALA A 41 17.69 -1.55 12.36
CA ALA A 41 16.81 -2.06 11.33
C ALA A 41 17.50 -2.19 9.98
N LEU A 42 18.23 -1.17 9.55
CA LEU A 42 18.99 -1.19 8.29
C LEU A 42 20.10 -2.25 8.30
N GLU A 43 20.80 -2.43 9.43
CA GLU A 43 21.79 -3.51 9.58
C GLU A 43 21.17 -4.91 9.46
N ILE A 44 19.97 -5.12 10.03
CA ILE A 44 19.27 -6.41 9.93
C ILE A 44 18.87 -6.65 8.47
N LEU A 45 18.37 -5.62 7.77
CA LEU A 45 17.96 -5.71 6.37
C LEU A 45 19.12 -6.01 5.42
N ASP A 46 20.32 -5.59 5.74
CA ASP A 46 21.53 -5.93 4.95
C ASP A 46 21.96 -7.39 5.13
N LYS A 47 21.68 -7.99 6.28
CA LYS A 47 22.14 -9.33 6.66
C LYS A 47 21.09 -10.42 6.48
N LYS A 48 19.79 -10.08 6.42
CA LYS A 48 18.68 -11.03 6.42
C LYS A 48 17.64 -10.68 5.36
N GLU A 49 17.09 -11.72 4.75
CA GLU A 49 15.90 -11.56 3.93
C GLU A 49 14.67 -11.36 4.83
N ILE A 50 13.98 -10.23 4.68
CA ILE A 50 12.79 -9.86 5.43
C ILE A 50 11.61 -9.81 4.47
N SER A 51 10.48 -10.38 4.88
CA SER A 51 9.25 -10.47 4.09
C SER A 51 8.31 -9.27 4.33
N LEU A 52 8.38 -8.63 5.50
CA LEU A 52 7.57 -7.47 5.87
C LEU A 52 8.23 -6.71 7.02
N ILE A 53 8.06 -5.40 7.03
CA ILE A 53 8.54 -4.51 8.09
C ILE A 53 7.33 -3.87 8.78
N ILE A 54 7.32 -3.89 10.12
CA ILE A 54 6.46 -3.07 10.97
C ILE A 54 7.36 -1.99 11.56
N LEU A 55 7.05 -0.73 11.28
CA LEU A 55 7.94 0.40 11.53
C LEU A 55 7.23 1.49 12.31
N ASP A 56 7.70 1.77 13.53
CA ASP A 56 7.26 2.94 14.26
C ASP A 56 7.77 4.22 13.59
N ILE A 57 6.93 5.24 13.55
CA ILE A 57 7.32 6.58 13.11
C ILE A 57 8.20 7.24 14.17
N MET A 58 7.83 7.13 15.43
CA MET A 58 8.51 7.79 16.55
C MET A 58 9.67 6.95 17.09
N LEU A 59 10.74 6.81 16.31
CA LEU A 59 11.95 6.15 16.77
C LEU A 59 12.94 7.16 17.37
N PRO A 60 13.79 6.73 18.31
CA PRO A 60 14.91 7.54 18.77
C PRO A 60 15.93 7.69 17.63
N GLU A 61 16.63 8.84 17.61
CA GLU A 61 17.73 9.17 16.69
C GLU A 61 17.30 9.39 15.23
N THR A 62 16.73 8.40 14.58
CA THR A 62 16.30 8.47 13.16
C THR A 62 14.80 8.30 13.05
N ASP A 63 14.09 9.31 12.52
CA ASP A 63 12.66 9.28 12.25
C ASP A 63 12.28 8.08 11.36
N GLY A 64 11.21 7.37 11.73
CA GLY A 64 10.70 6.23 10.96
C GLY A 64 10.34 6.57 9.50
N PHE A 65 9.98 7.80 9.20
CA PHE A 65 9.79 8.25 7.82
C PHE A 65 11.10 8.23 7.03
N GLU A 66 12.20 8.66 7.65
CA GLU A 66 13.52 8.62 7.02
C GLU A 66 13.96 7.18 6.76
N VAL A 67 13.75 6.28 7.73
CA VAL A 67 14.00 4.84 7.56
C VAL A 67 13.18 4.27 6.41
N CYS A 68 11.88 4.59 6.34
CA CYS A 68 11.00 4.17 5.25
C CYS A 68 11.53 4.68 3.89
N ARG A 69 11.92 5.95 3.82
CA ARG A 69 12.49 6.56 2.62
C ARG A 69 13.74 5.84 2.14
N LEU A 70 14.68 5.57 3.05
CA LEU A 70 15.93 4.86 2.74
C LEU A 70 15.66 3.44 2.21
N ILE A 71 14.72 2.71 2.83
CA ILE A 71 14.30 1.37 2.38
C ILE A 71 13.69 1.46 0.97
N LYS A 72 12.75 2.38 0.74
CA LYS A 72 12.04 2.49 -0.55
C LYS A 72 12.93 3.03 -1.69
N GLN A 73 14.01 3.74 -1.38
CA GLN A 73 15.02 4.17 -2.35
C GLN A 73 16.04 3.08 -2.68
N ASN A 74 16.23 2.08 -1.82
CA ASN A 74 17.16 1.00 -2.06
C ASN A 74 16.59 -0.01 -3.07
N PRO A 75 17.23 -0.26 -4.23
CA PRO A 75 16.72 -1.18 -5.24
C PRO A 75 16.48 -2.62 -4.76
N LYS A 76 17.23 -3.09 -3.75
CA LYS A 76 17.09 -4.42 -3.18
C LYS A 76 15.95 -4.52 -2.15
N LEU A 77 15.64 -3.42 -1.45
CA LEU A 77 14.71 -3.40 -0.32
C LEU A 77 13.36 -2.78 -0.67
N LYS A 78 13.27 -1.98 -1.72
CA LYS A 78 12.07 -1.18 -2.07
C LYS A 78 10.77 -1.98 -2.21
N ASN A 79 10.89 -3.27 -2.52
CA ASN A 79 9.74 -4.15 -2.69
C ASN A 79 9.25 -4.78 -1.37
N ILE A 80 10.01 -4.63 -0.28
CA ILE A 80 9.59 -5.12 1.04
C ILE A 80 8.42 -4.26 1.51
N PRO A 81 7.25 -4.86 1.81
CA PRO A 81 6.12 -4.12 2.31
C PRO A 81 6.39 -3.57 3.71
N ILE A 82 5.89 -2.35 3.96
CA ILE A 82 6.05 -1.62 5.23
C ILE A 82 4.68 -1.27 5.79
N VAL A 83 4.44 -1.66 7.04
CA VAL A 83 3.30 -1.20 7.86
C VAL A 83 3.83 -0.18 8.85
N MET A 84 3.40 1.07 8.73
CA MET A 84 3.80 2.13 9.66
C MET A 84 2.92 2.10 10.91
N LEU A 85 3.53 2.28 12.09
CA LEU A 85 2.82 2.53 13.33
C LEU A 85 2.93 4.02 13.66
N THR A 86 1.80 4.69 13.94
CA THR A 86 1.76 6.13 14.19
C THR A 86 1.01 6.46 15.49
N ALA A 87 1.34 7.58 16.15
CA ALA A 87 0.57 8.08 17.27
C ALA A 87 -0.77 8.68 16.80
N LYS A 88 -1.77 8.69 17.70
CA LYS A 88 -3.10 9.26 17.42
C LYS A 88 -3.00 10.78 17.29
N GLY A 89 -3.33 11.34 16.14
CA GLY A 89 -3.54 12.78 15.98
C GLY A 89 -2.83 13.47 14.81
N GLU A 90 -1.90 12.80 14.14
CA GLU A 90 -1.18 13.43 13.03
C GLU A 90 -1.66 12.88 11.69
N GLU A 91 -2.73 13.50 11.19
CA GLU A 91 -3.28 13.22 9.86
C GLU A 91 -2.24 13.47 8.75
N MET A 92 -1.32 14.41 9.00
CA MET A 92 -0.16 14.70 8.14
C MET A 92 0.77 13.50 8.03
N ASP A 93 1.00 12.73 9.09
CA ASP A 93 1.89 11.56 9.06
C ASP A 93 1.39 10.47 8.13
N ARG A 94 0.07 10.28 8.05
CA ARG A 94 -0.55 9.31 7.14
C ARG A 94 -0.38 9.72 5.68
N ILE A 95 -0.45 11.01 5.38
CA ILE A 95 -0.28 11.56 4.02
C ILE A 95 1.18 11.45 3.60
N VAL A 96 2.10 11.90 4.46
CA VAL A 96 3.55 11.85 4.20
C VAL A 96 4.02 10.43 3.96
N GLY A 97 3.61 9.49 4.80
CA GLY A 97 4.08 8.14 4.65
C GLY A 97 3.47 7.41 3.44
N LEU A 98 2.23 7.71 3.03
CA LEU A 98 1.66 7.20 1.77
C LEU A 98 2.43 7.74 0.56
N GLU A 99 2.89 8.99 0.61
CA GLU A 99 3.77 9.57 -0.41
C GLU A 99 5.15 8.89 -0.44
N LEU A 100 5.65 8.45 0.72
CA LEU A 100 6.91 7.72 0.86
C LEU A 100 6.82 6.25 0.41
N GLY A 101 5.62 5.72 0.18
CA GLY A 101 5.41 4.39 -0.39
C GLY A 101 5.21 3.28 0.64
N ALA A 102 4.83 3.59 1.88
CA ALA A 102 4.37 2.59 2.84
C ALA A 102 3.09 1.88 2.34
N ASP A 103 2.94 0.61 2.70
CA ASP A 103 1.89 -0.25 2.18
C ASP A 103 0.62 -0.24 3.05
N ASP A 104 0.75 0.07 4.35
CA ASP A 104 -0.36 0.25 5.30
C ASP A 104 0.05 1.12 6.49
N TYR A 105 -0.96 1.60 7.25
CA TYR A 105 -0.82 2.42 8.44
C TYR A 105 -1.70 1.92 9.56
N MET A 106 -1.18 1.99 10.78
CA MET A 106 -1.93 1.65 11.98
C MET A 106 -1.68 2.67 13.09
N VAL A 107 -2.76 3.19 13.67
CA VAL A 107 -2.69 4.20 14.74
C VAL A 107 -2.57 3.51 16.10
N LYS A 108 -1.63 3.96 16.92
CA LYS A 108 -1.50 3.57 18.34
C LYS A 108 -2.54 4.33 19.20
N PRO A 109 -3.23 3.66 20.17
CA PRO A 109 -3.15 2.24 20.49
C PRO A 109 -3.93 1.37 19.48
N PHE A 110 -3.39 0.23 19.10
CA PHE A 110 -3.97 -0.69 18.13
C PHE A 110 -4.32 -2.04 18.75
N SER A 111 -5.23 -2.78 18.08
CA SER A 111 -5.50 -4.16 18.41
C SER A 111 -4.41 -5.08 17.82
N PRO A 112 -3.73 -5.92 18.64
CA PRO A 112 -2.77 -6.89 18.10
C PRO A 112 -3.40 -7.85 17.08
N ARG A 113 -4.67 -8.19 17.24
CA ARG A 113 -5.42 -9.01 16.28
C ARG A 113 -5.61 -8.30 14.94
N GLU A 114 -5.86 -7.00 14.95
CA GLU A 114 -5.98 -6.20 13.73
C GLU A 114 -4.65 -6.15 13.00
N LEU A 115 -3.53 -5.90 13.72
CA LEU A 115 -2.19 -5.90 13.15
C LEU A 115 -1.88 -7.24 12.45
N VAL A 116 -2.15 -8.36 13.12
CA VAL A 116 -1.96 -9.70 12.54
C VAL A 116 -2.79 -9.88 11.26
N LEU A 117 -4.04 -9.45 11.25
CA LEU A 117 -4.89 -9.56 10.06
C LEU A 117 -4.36 -8.73 8.88
N ARG A 118 -3.85 -7.52 9.15
CA ARG A 118 -3.22 -6.65 8.13
C ARG A 118 -1.92 -7.27 7.59
N VAL A 119 -1.06 -7.75 8.47
CA VAL A 119 0.17 -8.47 8.08
C VAL A 119 -0.14 -9.67 7.19
N LYS A 120 -1.11 -10.51 7.58
CA LYS A 120 -1.57 -11.65 6.76
C LYS A 120 -2.08 -11.20 5.39
N ALA A 121 -2.86 -10.13 5.34
CA ALA A 121 -3.41 -9.62 4.09
C ALA A 121 -2.31 -9.11 3.15
N ILE A 122 -1.29 -8.44 3.69
CA ILE A 122 -0.16 -7.91 2.92
C ILE A 122 0.72 -9.06 2.40
N LEU A 123 1.11 -9.99 3.27
CA LEU A 123 1.97 -11.12 2.89
C LEU A 123 1.30 -12.07 1.90
N ARG A 124 -0.05 -12.24 2.00
CA ARG A 124 -0.81 -13.00 1.01
C ARG A 124 -0.75 -12.37 -0.38
N ARG A 125 -0.68 -11.04 -0.49
CA ARG A 125 -0.49 -10.35 -1.78
C ARG A 125 0.87 -10.67 -2.39
N GLY A 126 1.91 -10.91 -1.57
CA GLY A 126 3.24 -11.32 -2.02
C GLY A 126 3.37 -12.81 -2.36
N LYS A 127 2.49 -13.66 -1.82
CA LYS A 127 2.51 -15.13 -2.00
C LYS A 127 1.48 -15.66 -2.99
N ALA A 128 0.74 -14.81 -3.69
CA ALA A 128 -0.10 -15.31 -4.75
C ALA A 128 0.78 -16.22 -5.62
N GLU A 129 0.53 -17.54 -5.57
CA GLU A 129 0.81 -18.48 -6.67
C GLU A 129 0.62 -17.70 -7.94
N GLU A 130 1.50 -17.83 -8.96
CA GLU A 130 1.47 -16.96 -10.16
C GLU A 130 0.05 -16.47 -10.40
N PRO A 131 -0.29 -15.21 -10.09
CA PRO A 131 -1.69 -14.80 -10.09
C PRO A 131 -2.15 -15.13 -11.50
N GLU A 132 -3.23 -15.90 -11.61
CA GLU A 132 -3.93 -16.01 -12.88
C GLU A 132 -3.85 -14.64 -13.50
N LYS A 133 -3.22 -14.52 -14.66
CA LYS A 133 -2.85 -13.25 -15.29
C LYS A 133 -4.09 -12.35 -15.31
N GLU A 134 -4.38 -11.68 -14.19
CA GLU A 134 -5.51 -10.77 -14.11
C GLU A 134 -5.13 -9.51 -14.87
N ILE A 135 -5.20 -9.67 -16.19
CA ILE A 135 -4.97 -8.59 -17.13
C ILE A 135 -6.33 -7.95 -17.39
N LEU A 136 -6.47 -6.71 -16.96
CA LEU A 136 -7.62 -5.90 -17.35
C LEU A 136 -7.28 -5.16 -18.63
N THR A 137 -8.16 -5.24 -19.62
CA THR A 137 -8.02 -4.53 -20.89
C THR A 137 -9.22 -3.62 -21.15
N ALA A 138 -8.95 -2.48 -21.78
CA ALA A 138 -9.97 -1.59 -22.32
C ALA A 138 -9.39 -0.83 -23.51
N GLY A 139 -9.74 -1.24 -24.71
CA GLY A 139 -9.13 -0.75 -25.93
C GLY A 139 -7.61 -0.91 -25.92
N SER A 140 -6.87 0.20 -26.00
CA SER A 140 -5.40 0.19 -25.96
C SER A 140 -4.80 0.19 -24.53
N LEU A 141 -5.62 0.32 -23.50
CA LEU A 141 -5.19 0.27 -22.09
C LEU A 141 -5.10 -1.18 -21.63
N ILE A 142 -3.93 -1.56 -21.11
CA ILE A 142 -3.67 -2.90 -20.53
C ILE A 142 -3.11 -2.69 -19.13
N VAL A 143 -3.71 -3.34 -18.14
CA VAL A 143 -3.28 -3.33 -16.75
C VAL A 143 -2.99 -4.75 -16.32
N ASP A 144 -1.72 -5.07 -16.10
CA ASP A 144 -1.27 -6.31 -15.48
C ASP A 144 -1.22 -6.09 -13.97
N ILE A 145 -2.24 -6.60 -13.27
CA ILE A 145 -2.41 -6.38 -11.83
C ILE A 145 -1.26 -7.04 -11.06
N ALA A 146 -0.86 -8.22 -11.47
CA ALA A 146 0.19 -8.98 -10.82
C ALA A 146 1.55 -8.27 -10.85
N ARG A 147 1.87 -7.68 -12.01
CA ARG A 147 3.15 -7.00 -12.21
C ARG A 147 3.11 -5.50 -11.95
N HIS A 148 1.96 -4.96 -11.47
CA HIS A 148 1.74 -3.53 -11.30
C HIS A 148 2.13 -2.72 -12.55
N LYS A 149 1.86 -3.28 -13.75
CA LYS A 149 2.25 -2.68 -15.02
C LYS A 149 1.05 -2.14 -15.76
N VAL A 150 1.15 -0.90 -16.20
CA VAL A 150 0.12 -0.25 -17.02
C VAL A 150 0.73 0.17 -18.34
N THR A 151 0.02 -0.13 -19.44
CA THR A 151 0.41 0.34 -20.77
C THR A 151 -0.80 0.91 -21.51
N VAL A 152 -0.57 1.93 -22.33
CA VAL A 152 -1.54 2.46 -23.28
C VAL A 152 -0.92 2.38 -24.68
N GLY A 153 -1.42 1.45 -25.49
CA GLY A 153 -0.75 1.03 -26.71
C GLY A 153 0.63 0.43 -26.38
N GLN A 154 1.70 1.00 -26.95
CA GLN A 154 3.07 0.54 -26.68
C GLN A 154 3.76 1.34 -25.53
N LYS A 155 3.10 2.37 -24.99
CA LYS A 155 3.72 3.25 -23.97
C LYS A 155 3.46 2.70 -22.57
N LYS A 156 4.52 2.46 -21.78
CA LYS A 156 4.45 2.19 -20.35
C LYS A 156 4.02 3.47 -19.62
N ILE A 157 3.05 3.34 -18.71
CA ILE A 157 2.55 4.43 -17.87
C ILE A 157 2.98 4.16 -16.42
N GLU A 158 3.62 5.13 -15.81
CA GLU A 158 4.03 5.05 -14.40
C GLU A 158 2.97 5.69 -13.52
N LEU A 159 2.33 4.86 -12.72
CA LEU A 159 1.33 5.26 -11.73
C LEU A 159 1.92 5.10 -10.33
N THR A 160 1.52 5.99 -9.43
CA THR A 160 1.73 5.76 -7.99
C THR A 160 0.86 4.58 -7.53
N PRO A 161 1.16 3.94 -6.39
CA PRO A 161 0.35 2.83 -5.87
C PRO A 161 -1.14 3.17 -5.75
N MET A 162 -1.46 4.40 -5.34
CA MET A 162 -2.85 4.86 -5.18
C MET A 162 -3.54 5.12 -6.51
N GLU A 163 -2.85 5.71 -7.48
CA GLU A 163 -3.37 5.87 -8.84
C GLU A 163 -3.62 4.51 -9.50
N PHE A 164 -2.71 3.55 -9.27
CA PHE A 164 -2.87 2.18 -9.76
C PHE A 164 -4.09 1.50 -9.13
N LYS A 165 -4.24 1.57 -7.80
CA LYS A 165 -5.38 1.03 -7.06
C LYS A 165 -6.70 1.66 -7.51
N LEU A 166 -6.72 2.98 -7.73
CA LEU A 166 -7.87 3.71 -8.24
C LEU A 166 -8.25 3.23 -9.66
N LEU A 167 -7.26 3.10 -10.56
CA LEU A 167 -7.48 2.60 -11.91
C LEU A 167 -8.06 1.18 -11.91
N VAL A 168 -7.45 0.26 -11.16
CA VAL A 168 -7.91 -1.14 -11.02
C VAL A 168 -9.33 -1.19 -10.48
N THR A 169 -9.64 -0.41 -9.44
CA THR A 169 -10.97 -0.34 -8.83
C THR A 169 -12.02 0.09 -9.85
N LEU A 170 -11.73 1.13 -10.63
CA LEU A 170 -12.62 1.63 -11.67
C LEU A 170 -12.80 0.60 -12.81
N MET A 171 -11.72 -0.04 -13.27
CA MET A 171 -11.76 -1.04 -14.33
C MET A 171 -12.52 -2.30 -13.92
N LYS A 172 -12.34 -2.79 -12.69
CA LYS A 172 -13.09 -3.94 -12.15
C LYS A 172 -14.60 -3.67 -12.04
N ARG A 173 -14.97 -2.41 -11.98
CA ARG A 173 -16.37 -1.95 -11.85
C ARG A 173 -16.84 -1.18 -13.08
N ARG A 174 -16.26 -1.50 -14.24
CA ARG A 174 -16.64 -0.84 -15.50
C ARG A 174 -18.16 -0.83 -15.70
N GLY A 175 -18.68 0.20 -16.36
CA GLY A 175 -20.10 0.42 -16.57
C GLY A 175 -20.86 0.96 -15.36
N ARG A 176 -20.31 0.83 -14.14
CA ARG A 176 -21.00 1.23 -12.91
C ARG A 176 -20.47 2.56 -12.39
N VAL A 177 -21.38 3.48 -12.08
CA VAL A 177 -21.02 4.75 -11.43
C VAL A 177 -20.53 4.47 -10.01
N GLN A 178 -19.38 5.00 -9.68
CA GLN A 178 -18.80 4.96 -8.34
C GLN A 178 -18.88 6.36 -7.73
N SER A 179 -19.53 6.49 -6.55
CA SER A 179 -19.54 7.77 -5.85
C SER A 179 -18.12 8.13 -5.37
N ARG A 180 -17.91 9.44 -5.13
CA ARG A 180 -16.62 9.94 -4.61
C ARG A 180 -16.26 9.30 -3.29
N ASP A 181 -17.23 9.24 -2.38
CA ASP A 181 -17.06 8.68 -1.04
C ASP A 181 -16.70 7.20 -1.08
N ARG A 182 -17.38 6.45 -1.97
CA ARG A 182 -17.08 5.02 -2.14
C ARG A 182 -15.67 4.80 -2.70
N LEU A 183 -15.24 5.61 -3.67
CA LEU A 183 -13.88 5.51 -4.19
C LEU A 183 -12.83 5.88 -3.15
N LEU A 184 -13.09 6.92 -2.34
CA LEU A 184 -12.22 7.29 -1.22
C LEU A 184 -12.10 6.15 -0.22
N ASN A 185 -13.21 5.59 0.22
CA ASN A 185 -13.21 4.48 1.17
C ASN A 185 -12.50 3.25 0.60
N ASP A 186 -12.84 2.81 -0.62
CA ASP A 186 -12.30 1.58 -1.21
C ASP A 186 -10.80 1.70 -1.58
N VAL A 187 -10.33 2.89 -1.94
CA VAL A 187 -8.94 3.11 -2.38
C VAL A 187 -8.06 3.56 -1.23
N TRP A 188 -8.52 4.48 -0.38
CA TRP A 188 -7.74 5.08 0.70
C TRP A 188 -8.10 4.56 2.09
N GLY A 189 -9.28 3.93 2.27
CA GLY A 189 -9.73 3.43 3.58
C GLY A 189 -10.14 4.54 4.54
N MET A 190 -10.57 5.69 4.00
CA MET A 190 -10.92 6.89 4.78
C MET A 190 -12.42 7.11 4.79
N ASP A 191 -12.95 7.55 5.94
CA ASP A 191 -14.32 8.05 6.03
C ASP A 191 -14.49 9.34 5.21
N ALA A 192 -15.54 9.37 4.40
CA ALA A 192 -15.73 10.28 3.28
C ALA A 192 -15.99 11.76 3.64
N GLU A 193 -16.24 12.10 4.90
CA GLU A 193 -16.75 13.44 5.24
C GLU A 193 -15.77 14.60 5.02
N ILE A 194 -14.46 14.33 4.92
CA ILE A 194 -13.45 15.39 4.88
C ILE A 194 -12.76 15.57 3.51
N TYR A 195 -12.83 14.61 2.58
CA TYR A 195 -11.90 14.54 1.44
C TYR A 195 -12.47 14.40 0.02
N THR A 196 -13.72 14.77 -0.22
CA THR A 196 -14.33 14.68 -1.57
C THR A 196 -13.56 15.43 -2.67
N ARG A 197 -12.84 16.50 -2.32
CA ARG A 197 -11.99 17.24 -3.28
C ARG A 197 -10.71 16.50 -3.67
N THR A 198 -10.26 15.56 -2.85
CA THR A 198 -9.03 14.79 -3.08
C THR A 198 -9.19 13.81 -4.25
N ILE A 199 -10.35 13.15 -4.38
CA ILE A 199 -10.59 12.20 -5.46
C ILE A 199 -10.58 12.86 -6.83
N ASP A 200 -11.13 14.06 -6.96
CA ASP A 200 -11.18 14.79 -8.23
C ASP A 200 -9.76 15.13 -8.72
N ALA A 201 -8.85 15.49 -7.81
CA ALA A 201 -7.44 15.74 -8.12
C ALA A 201 -6.72 14.45 -8.58
N HIS A 202 -6.97 13.32 -7.92
CA HIS A 202 -6.40 12.03 -8.32
C HIS A 202 -6.94 11.54 -9.67
N ILE A 203 -8.23 11.69 -9.93
CA ILE A 203 -8.81 11.38 -11.23
C ILE A 203 -8.20 12.27 -12.33
N LYS A 204 -8.01 13.56 -12.05
CA LYS A 204 -7.37 14.49 -13.00
C LYS A 204 -5.94 14.00 -13.32
N LYS A 205 -5.10 13.75 -12.31
CA LYS A 205 -3.73 13.25 -12.49
C LYS A 205 -3.70 11.90 -13.23
N LEU A 206 -4.60 10.98 -12.86
CA LEU A 206 -4.71 9.69 -13.53
C LEU A 206 -5.04 9.84 -15.02
N ARG A 207 -6.02 10.68 -15.38
CA ARG A 207 -6.37 11.00 -16.77
C ARG A 207 -5.19 11.60 -17.54
N GLU A 208 -4.44 12.51 -16.93
CA GLU A 208 -3.26 13.13 -17.54
C GLU A 208 -2.20 12.07 -17.86
N LYS A 209 -1.93 11.14 -16.93
CA LYS A 209 -0.97 10.05 -17.13
C LYS A 209 -1.43 9.03 -18.18
N LEU A 210 -2.71 8.70 -18.20
CA LEU A 210 -3.30 7.79 -19.19
C LEU A 210 -3.29 8.35 -20.61
N GLY A 211 -3.17 9.66 -20.80
CA GLY A 211 -3.06 10.30 -22.11
C GLY A 211 -4.22 9.96 -23.06
N LYS A 212 -3.95 9.11 -24.06
CA LYS A 212 -5.02 8.65 -25.00
C LYS A 212 -6.13 7.84 -24.31
N GLY A 213 -5.82 7.19 -23.18
CA GLY A 213 -6.78 6.43 -22.35
C GLY A 213 -7.65 7.30 -21.43
N LYS A 214 -7.43 8.63 -21.35
CA LYS A 214 -8.14 9.52 -20.41
C LYS A 214 -9.67 9.48 -20.53
N ASN A 215 -10.18 9.26 -21.74
CA ASN A 215 -11.62 9.24 -22.04
C ASN A 215 -12.32 7.96 -21.56
N LEU A 216 -11.56 6.95 -21.11
CA LEU A 216 -12.12 5.73 -20.51
C LEU A 216 -12.70 5.98 -19.12
N ILE A 217 -12.29 7.06 -18.44
CA ILE A 217 -12.85 7.47 -17.16
C ILE A 217 -13.79 8.65 -17.40
N GLU A 218 -15.09 8.44 -17.20
CA GLU A 218 -16.12 9.46 -17.35
C GLU A 218 -16.45 10.12 -16.02
N THR A 219 -16.80 11.41 -16.06
CA THR A 219 -17.41 12.12 -14.94
C THR A 219 -18.92 12.06 -15.09
N VAL A 220 -19.61 11.52 -14.09
CA VAL A 220 -21.07 11.57 -14.01
C VAL A 220 -21.43 12.69 -13.04
N SER A 221 -21.94 13.79 -13.61
CA SER A 221 -22.21 15.02 -12.86
C SER A 221 -23.10 14.75 -11.65
N GLY A 222 -22.71 15.30 -10.49
CA GLY A 222 -23.42 15.11 -9.22
C GLY A 222 -23.26 13.74 -8.56
N LEU A 223 -22.80 12.70 -9.29
CA LEU A 223 -22.74 11.33 -8.76
C LEU A 223 -21.30 10.83 -8.52
N GLY A 224 -20.37 11.03 -9.46
CA GLY A 224 -19.01 10.52 -9.30
C GLY A 224 -18.34 10.16 -10.62
N TYR A 225 -17.71 8.99 -10.68
CA TYR A 225 -16.92 8.54 -11.82
C TYR A 225 -17.32 7.16 -12.29
N LYS A 226 -17.20 6.92 -13.58
CA LYS A 226 -17.47 5.63 -14.21
C LYS A 226 -16.34 5.28 -15.18
N PHE A 227 -15.88 4.06 -15.19
CA PHE A 227 -15.07 3.53 -16.28
C PHE A 227 -15.99 3.02 -17.39
N LYS A 228 -15.70 3.38 -18.65
CA LYS A 228 -16.51 2.95 -19.78
C LYS A 228 -16.57 1.44 -19.89
N GLU A 229 -17.69 0.93 -20.36
CA GLU A 229 -17.77 -0.43 -20.92
C GLU A 229 -17.07 -0.44 -22.27
N ASP A 230 -16.49 -1.58 -22.62
CA ASP A 230 -16.06 -1.83 -23.99
C ASP A 230 -17.35 -2.03 -24.83
N ASP A 231 -17.47 -1.29 -25.92
CA ASP A 231 -18.52 -1.48 -26.92
C ASP A 231 -18.34 -2.83 -27.64
#